data_e18ce56cd47f0665b862912470acd65c
#
_entry.id   e18ce56cd47f0665b862912470acd65c
#
_cell.length_a   1.000
_cell.length_b   1.000
_cell.length_c   1.000
_cell.angle_alpha   90.00
_cell.angle_beta   90.00
_cell.angle_gamma   90.00
#
_symmetry.space_group_name_H-M   'P 1'
#
loop_
_entity.id
_entity.type
_entity.pdbx_description
1 polymer ?
#
loop_
_entity_poly.entity_id
_entity_poly.type
_entity_poly.pdbx_seq_one_letter_code
_entity_poly.pdbx_strand_id
1 'polypeptide(L)'
;MINLKEVTAPQKALLKRMKNRDWLENHFKEIQEKYADQGVAIVGEKVIAHGNDPNEVKGNIKGDFPSAEMVLIRVPRGEVSQPV
;
A
#
# COMPACT_ATOMS: atom_id res chain seq x y z
N MET A 1 5.28 22.37 22.18
CA MET A 1 5.40 22.71 20.77
C MET A 1 6.30 21.73 20.04
N ILE A 2 5.89 21.33 18.87
CA ILE A 2 6.65 20.37 18.11
C ILE A 2 7.77 21.05 17.35
N ASN A 3 8.97 20.54 17.51
CA ASN A 3 10.10 21.04 16.76
C ASN A 3 10.28 20.16 15.52
N LEU A 4 10.13 20.77 14.36
CA LEU A 4 10.21 20.04 13.11
C LEU A 4 11.58 19.40 12.87
N LYS A 5 12.61 19.95 13.48
CA LYS A 5 13.93 19.37 13.35
C LYS A 5 14.06 18.06 14.09
N GLU A 6 13.13 17.78 14.97
CA GLU A 6 13.16 16.58 15.80
C GLU A 6 12.17 15.55 15.35
N VAL A 7 11.74 15.59 14.09
CA VAL A 7 10.87 14.56 13.56
C VAL A 7 11.59 13.22 13.68
N THR A 8 10.98 12.32 14.42
CA THR A 8 11.58 11.02 14.68
C THR A 8 11.40 10.08 13.50
N ALA A 9 12.16 8.99 13.49
CA ALA A 9 12.03 8.01 12.44
C ALA A 9 10.60 7.47 12.29
N PRO A 10 9.86 7.17 13.38
CA PRO A 10 8.47 6.75 13.24
C PRO A 10 7.59 7.79 12.55
N GLN A 11 7.85 9.07 12.80
CA GLN A 11 7.08 10.13 12.14
C GLN A 11 7.42 10.20 10.66
N LYS A 12 8.69 10.04 10.32
CA LYS A 12 9.08 10.01 8.91
C LYS A 12 8.46 8.83 8.18
N ALA A 13 8.42 7.66 8.84
CA ALA A 13 7.82 6.49 8.24
C ALA A 13 6.32 6.71 8.01
N LEU A 14 5.67 7.38 8.95
CA LEU A 14 4.26 7.68 8.81
C LEU A 14 4.00 8.58 7.60
N LEU A 15 4.85 9.59 7.41
CA LEU A 15 4.72 10.48 6.26
C LEU A 15 4.89 9.72 4.95
N LYS A 16 5.86 8.83 4.89
CA LYS A 16 6.06 8.01 3.70
C LYS A 16 4.88 7.08 3.46
N ARG A 17 4.33 6.54 4.53
CA ARG A 17 3.16 5.69 4.42
C ARG A 17 1.98 6.47 3.88
N MET A 18 1.80 7.71 4.32
CA MET A 18 0.73 8.56 3.82
C MET A 18 0.89 8.85 2.34
N LYS A 19 2.13 9.09 1.90
CA LYS A 19 2.39 9.30 0.48
C LYS A 19 2.08 8.05 -0.34
N ASN A 20 2.42 6.89 0.19
CA ASN A 20 2.11 5.64 -0.49
C ASN A 20 0.60 5.45 -0.59
N ARG A 21 -0.11 5.83 0.44
CA ARG A 21 -1.56 5.73 0.44
C ARG A 21 -2.19 6.70 -0.55
N ASP A 22 -1.66 7.93 -0.62
CA ASP A 22 -2.14 8.89 -1.60
C ASP A 22 -1.91 8.38 -3.02
N TRP A 23 -0.75 7.79 -3.25
CA TRP A 23 -0.46 7.20 -4.54
C TRP A 23 -1.45 6.09 -4.87
N LEU A 24 -1.76 5.26 -3.88
CA LEU A 24 -2.74 4.21 -4.04
C LEU A 24 -4.09 4.77 -4.46
N GLU A 25 -4.55 5.82 -3.79
CA GLU A 25 -5.84 6.41 -4.10
C GLU A 25 -5.87 6.98 -5.52
N ASN A 26 -4.78 7.59 -5.94
CA ASN A 26 -4.70 8.18 -7.27
C ASN A 26 -4.61 7.13 -8.37
N HIS A 27 -4.17 5.92 -8.03
CA HIS A 27 -4.00 4.84 -9.00
C HIS A 27 -4.91 3.66 -8.71
N PHE A 28 -5.88 3.86 -7.84
CA PHE A 28 -6.70 2.76 -7.34
C PHE A 28 -7.40 2.00 -8.45
N LYS A 29 -7.91 2.71 -9.44
CA LYS A 29 -8.62 2.06 -10.53
C LYS A 29 -7.71 1.09 -11.29
N GLU A 30 -6.49 1.53 -11.57
CA GLU A 30 -5.53 0.67 -12.25
C GLU A 30 -5.15 -0.54 -11.39
N ILE A 31 -4.96 -0.29 -10.11
CA ILE A 31 -4.62 -1.36 -9.18
C ILE A 31 -5.78 -2.34 -9.09
N GLN A 32 -6.99 -1.84 -9.04
CA GLN A 32 -8.16 -2.69 -8.97
C GLN A 32 -8.30 -3.57 -10.21
N GLU A 33 -7.98 -3.03 -11.37
CA GLU A 33 -8.04 -3.81 -12.60
C GLU A 33 -7.00 -4.92 -12.64
N LYS A 34 -5.83 -4.66 -12.07
CA LYS A 34 -4.75 -5.64 -12.09
C LYS A 34 -4.80 -6.64 -10.95
N TYR A 35 -5.27 -6.21 -9.79
CA TYR A 35 -5.17 -7.01 -8.57
C TYR A 35 -6.50 -7.18 -7.87
N ALA A 36 -7.60 -7.22 -8.63
CA ALA A 36 -8.92 -7.40 -8.02
C ALA A 36 -8.93 -8.63 -7.12
N ASP A 37 -9.48 -8.49 -5.93
CA ASP A 37 -9.59 -9.58 -4.95
C ASP A 37 -8.27 -10.05 -4.37
N GLN A 38 -7.21 -9.27 -4.57
CA GLN A 38 -5.90 -9.62 -4.03
C GLN A 38 -5.44 -8.61 -3.00
N GLY A 39 -4.50 -9.04 -2.16
CA GLY A 39 -3.77 -8.12 -1.31
C GLY A 39 -2.61 -7.53 -2.07
N VAL A 40 -2.28 -6.28 -1.77
CA VAL A 40 -1.09 -5.64 -2.36
C VAL A 40 -0.32 -4.92 -1.28
N ALA A 41 0.99 -4.87 -1.47
CA ALA A 41 1.89 -4.13 -0.60
C ALA A 41 2.48 -2.98 -1.41
N ILE A 42 2.43 -1.78 -0.85
CA ILE A 42 2.85 -0.57 -1.53
C ILE A 42 3.95 0.12 -0.74
N VAL A 43 5.07 0.38 -1.37
CA VAL A 43 6.17 1.13 -0.81
C VAL A 43 6.81 1.91 -1.96
N GLY A 44 7.24 3.15 -1.67
CA GLY A 44 7.90 3.95 -2.69
C GLY A 44 7.00 4.29 -3.84
N GLU A 45 5.70 4.43 -3.55
CA GLU A 45 4.69 4.80 -4.54
C GLU A 45 4.62 3.79 -5.68
N LYS A 46 4.67 2.51 -5.31
CA LYS A 46 4.50 1.43 -6.29
C LYS A 46 4.11 0.16 -5.56
N VAL A 47 3.50 -0.76 -6.30
CA VAL A 47 3.16 -2.08 -5.78
C VAL A 47 4.42 -2.93 -5.81
N ILE A 48 4.85 -3.39 -4.64
CA ILE A 48 6.05 -4.21 -4.54
C ILE A 48 5.75 -5.70 -4.40
N ALA A 49 4.52 -6.04 -4.07
CA ALA A 49 4.11 -7.43 -3.94
C ALA A 49 2.61 -7.53 -3.97
N HIS A 50 2.10 -8.69 -4.35
CA HIS A 50 0.68 -8.96 -4.31
C HIS A 50 0.47 -10.45 -4.06
N GLY A 51 -0.74 -10.82 -3.70
CA GLY A 51 -1.07 -12.22 -3.45
C GLY A 51 -2.52 -12.36 -3.03
N ASN A 52 -2.95 -13.60 -2.84
CA ASN A 52 -4.34 -13.88 -2.52
C ASN A 52 -4.67 -13.64 -1.05
N ASP A 53 -3.68 -13.67 -0.19
CA ASP A 53 -3.89 -13.39 1.23
C ASP A 53 -2.66 -12.68 1.78
N PRO A 54 -2.76 -12.11 3.00
CA PRO A 54 -1.65 -11.34 3.56
C PRO A 54 -0.35 -12.12 3.71
N ASN A 55 -0.44 -13.40 4.03
CA ASN A 55 0.77 -14.20 4.18
C ASN A 55 1.47 -14.37 2.84
N GLU A 56 0.68 -14.58 1.79
CA GLU A 56 1.24 -14.71 0.46
C GLU A 56 1.88 -13.41 0.00
N VAL A 57 1.22 -12.30 0.28
CA VAL A 57 1.77 -10.98 -0.07
C VAL A 57 3.11 -10.80 0.61
N LYS A 58 3.18 -11.08 1.91
CA LYS A 58 4.42 -10.92 2.66
C LYS A 58 5.52 -11.84 2.11
N GLY A 59 5.16 -13.06 1.75
CA GLY A 59 6.12 -13.98 1.19
C GLY A 59 6.63 -13.59 -0.17
N ASN A 60 5.86 -12.77 -0.89
CA ASN A 60 6.26 -12.32 -2.22
C ASN A 60 7.08 -11.03 -2.19
N ILE A 61 7.20 -10.39 -1.03
CA ILE A 61 8.01 -9.19 -0.92
C ILE A 61 9.49 -9.58 -1.05
N LYS A 62 10.16 -8.97 -2.00
CA LYS A 62 11.58 -9.21 -2.23
C LYS A 62 12.36 -7.96 -1.83
N GLY A 63 13.27 -8.12 -0.91
CA GLY A 63 14.06 -7.02 -0.40
C GLY A 63 13.57 -6.58 0.96
N ASP A 64 14.32 -5.68 1.56
CA ASP A 64 14.00 -5.17 2.88
C ASP A 64 13.26 -3.86 2.77
N PHE A 65 12.00 -3.88 3.20
CA PHE A 65 11.18 -2.68 3.22
C PHE A 65 10.68 -2.45 4.63
N PRO A 66 10.80 -1.22 5.15
CA PRO A 66 10.29 -0.95 6.49
C PRO A 66 8.78 -1.12 6.54
N SER A 67 8.32 -2.00 7.39
CA SER A 67 6.88 -2.23 7.48
C SER A 67 6.11 -0.99 7.93
N ALA A 68 6.77 -0.08 8.64
CA ALA A 68 6.12 1.15 9.07
C ALA A 68 5.78 2.07 7.89
N GLU A 69 6.48 1.93 6.77
CA GLU A 69 6.21 2.73 5.57
C GLU A 69 5.28 2.02 4.61
N MET A 70 5.06 0.75 4.82
CA MET A 70 4.32 -0.09 3.88
C MET A 70 2.82 0.08 4.06
N VAL A 71 2.13 0.16 2.92
CA VAL A 71 0.67 0.11 2.92
C VAL A 71 0.28 -1.27 2.42
N LEU A 72 -0.43 -2.00 3.28
CA LEU A 72 -0.86 -3.36 2.94
C LEU A 72 -2.38 -3.36 2.97
N ILE A 73 -2.98 -3.58 1.81
CA ILE A 73 -4.43 -3.56 1.70
C ILE A 73 -4.92 -4.72 0.87
N ARG A 74 -6.19 -5.02 1.06
CA ARG A 74 -6.87 -5.95 0.16
C ARG A 74 -7.65 -5.14 -0.86
N VAL A 75 -7.41 -5.41 -2.13
CA VAL A 75 -8.07 -4.71 -3.23
C VAL A 75 -9.44 -5.33 -3.44
N PRO A 76 -10.51 -4.54 -3.35
CA PRO A 76 -11.85 -5.09 -3.56
C PRO A 76 -12.06 -5.43 -5.02
N ARG A 77 -13.06 -6.26 -5.26
CA ARG A 77 -13.46 -6.59 -6.60
C ARG A 77 -13.98 -5.35 -7.29
N GLY A 78 -13.52 -5.15 -8.47
CA GLY A 78 -13.83 -3.94 -9.17
C GLY A 78 -15.20 -3.85 -9.69
N GLU A 79 -15.91 -4.77 -9.79
CA GLU A 79 -16.99 -4.53 -10.39
C GLU A 79 -18.17 -4.55 -9.90
N VAL A 80 -18.19 -4.48 -9.43
CA VAL A 80 -19.11 -4.36 -8.93
C VAL A 80 -20.23 -3.92 -9.39
N SER A 81 -20.59 -3.75 -9.66
CA SER A 81 -21.40 -3.26 -9.98
C SER A 81 -22.23 -3.33 -10.70
N GLN A 82 -22.50 -3.45 -11.03
CA GLN A 82 -23.14 -3.36 -11.59
C GLN A 82 -23.99 -3.51 -11.65
N PRO A 83 -24.51 -3.51 -11.72
CA PRO A 83 -25.28 -3.61 -11.89
C PRO A 83 -26.10 -3.50 -12.44
N VAL A 84 -26.46 -3.68 -12.75
CA VAL A 84 -27.22 -3.60 -13.20
C VAL A 84 -28.03 -3.56 -13.43
#